data_112790f33a2e38736a02380ee81f44c0
#
_entry.id   112790f33a2e38736a02380ee81f44c0
#
_cell.length_a   1.000
_cell.length_b   1.000
_cell.length_c   1.000
_cell.angle_alpha   90.00
_cell.angle_beta   90.00
_cell.angle_gamma   90.00
#
_symmetry.space_group_name_H-M   'P 1'
#
loop_
_entity.id
_entity.type
_entity.pdbx_description
1 polymer ?
#
loop_
_entity_poly.entity_id
_entity_poly.type
_entity_poly.pdbx_seq_one_letter_code
_entity_poly.pdbx_strand_id
1 'polypeptide(L)'
;MQTDNDLILDHLNDPIFHLIGEVADEMNRPCFVIGGYVRDIFLDRPSKDIDIVTLGSGIELAEAVTTKLGKRAHLSTFRNFGTAQVKYSDQKENIEIEFVGARKESYSHDSRKPIVEDGSLQDDQNRRDFTINALALCLNKEHWGMLVDPFDGMNDLKKGIIRTPLDPDITFSDDPLRMMRAIRFATQLNFHIEKETFAAIERNRKRIEIISKERIIDELGKIIRSDIPSRGFILLDDCKLLPIIFPEVAALKGTETIEGRGHKDNFYHSLAVLDNVALRSRNEWLRWAALLHDIGKPRTKRYDSRLGWTFHNHNFIGEKMIPGIFRKMKLPLNEKMKYVQKLVGLHMRPIVLAEEVVTDSAVRRLLFDAGDDIDDLMLLCESDITSKNREKVKQFRDNFELVRTKLREIEEKDSIRNMKLPIRGEEIMETFGLPPSRPVGEILSAIKEAILDGKIPNEYEPA
;
A
#
# COMPACT_ATOMS: atom_id res chain seq x y z
N MET A 1 25.08 -18.70 -19.30
CA MET A 1 24.71 -17.61 -18.38
C MET A 1 24.97 -16.32 -19.11
N GLN A 2 23.97 -15.48 -19.23
CA GLN A 2 24.11 -14.13 -19.78
C GLN A 2 25.02 -13.32 -18.84
N THR A 3 25.95 -12.57 -19.39
CA THR A 3 26.82 -11.72 -18.55
C THR A 3 26.09 -10.44 -18.15
N ASP A 4 26.54 -9.77 -17.07
CA ASP A 4 25.98 -8.45 -16.68
C ASP A 4 26.04 -7.48 -17.88
N ASN A 5 27.04 -7.56 -18.73
CA ASN A 5 27.21 -6.71 -19.89
C ASN A 5 26.21 -7.04 -21.01
N ASP A 6 25.95 -8.33 -21.29
CA ASP A 6 24.92 -8.71 -22.26
C ASP A 6 23.54 -8.21 -21.85
N LEU A 7 23.22 -8.32 -20.56
CA LEU A 7 21.96 -7.85 -20.00
C LEU A 7 21.79 -6.33 -20.14
N ILE A 8 22.84 -5.56 -19.85
CA ILE A 8 22.85 -4.09 -20.05
C ILE A 8 22.56 -3.76 -21.53
N LEU A 9 23.29 -4.38 -22.46
CA LEU A 9 23.18 -4.09 -23.87
C LEU A 9 21.80 -4.45 -24.41
N ASP A 10 21.21 -5.56 -23.99
CA ASP A 10 19.86 -5.96 -24.38
C ASP A 10 18.81 -4.92 -23.99
N HIS A 11 18.89 -4.37 -22.77
CA HIS A 11 17.95 -3.35 -22.29
C HIS A 11 18.19 -1.96 -22.91
N LEU A 12 19.46 -1.60 -23.16
CA LEU A 12 19.80 -0.34 -23.83
C LEU A 12 19.60 -0.38 -25.36
N ASN A 13 19.26 -1.52 -25.94
CA ASN A 13 18.99 -1.66 -27.37
C ASN A 13 17.65 -1.02 -27.79
N ASP A 14 16.84 -0.53 -26.86
CA ASP A 14 15.65 0.25 -27.21
C ASP A 14 16.07 1.53 -27.94
N PRO A 15 15.47 1.82 -29.13
CA PRO A 15 15.80 3.00 -29.94
C PRO A 15 15.77 4.32 -29.20
N ILE A 16 15.00 4.43 -28.12
CA ILE A 16 14.90 5.66 -27.35
C ILE A 16 16.22 6.01 -26.65
N PHE A 17 16.95 5.01 -26.11
CA PHE A 17 18.24 5.26 -25.47
C PHE A 17 19.30 5.69 -26.48
N HIS A 18 19.32 5.09 -27.66
CA HIS A 18 20.22 5.48 -28.76
C HIS A 18 19.94 6.94 -29.18
N LEU A 19 18.66 7.29 -29.35
CA LEU A 19 18.28 8.68 -29.69
C LEU A 19 18.73 9.67 -28.63
N ILE A 20 18.53 9.34 -27.33
CA ILE A 20 18.95 10.22 -26.22
C ILE A 20 20.48 10.37 -26.23
N GLY A 21 21.22 9.27 -26.41
CA GLY A 21 22.68 9.29 -26.48
C GLY A 21 23.20 10.12 -27.66
N GLU A 22 22.63 9.96 -28.86
CA GLU A 22 22.98 10.77 -30.05
C GLU A 22 22.74 12.26 -29.81
N VAL A 23 21.59 12.63 -29.25
CA VAL A 23 21.30 14.04 -28.94
C VAL A 23 22.27 14.60 -27.92
N ALA A 24 22.60 13.81 -26.88
CA ALA A 24 23.57 14.21 -25.87
C ALA A 24 24.98 14.41 -26.49
N ASP A 25 25.40 13.51 -27.38
CA ASP A 25 26.69 13.65 -28.12
C ASP A 25 26.72 14.90 -29.03
N GLU A 26 25.63 15.18 -29.78
CA GLU A 26 25.49 16.41 -30.55
C GLU A 26 25.61 17.68 -29.70
N MET A 27 25.09 17.62 -28.45
CA MET A 27 25.18 18.71 -27.48
C MET A 27 26.51 18.72 -26.70
N ASN A 28 27.40 17.77 -26.96
CA ASN A 28 28.66 17.56 -26.22
C ASN A 28 28.43 17.48 -24.70
N ARG A 29 27.45 16.68 -24.26
CA ARG A 29 27.07 16.54 -22.87
C ARG A 29 27.15 15.06 -22.42
N PRO A 30 27.83 14.74 -21.31
CA PRO A 30 27.70 13.43 -20.69
C PRO A 30 26.26 13.15 -20.26
N CYS A 31 25.77 11.94 -20.57
CA CYS A 31 24.40 11.53 -20.35
C CYS A 31 24.32 10.10 -19.85
N PHE A 32 23.44 9.87 -18.88
CA PHE A 32 23.33 8.59 -18.20
C PHE A 32 21.86 8.25 -17.92
N VAL A 33 21.50 6.97 -18.07
CA VAL A 33 20.31 6.43 -17.39
C VAL A 33 20.71 5.98 -16.00
N ILE A 34 19.88 6.25 -14.98
CA ILE A 34 20.28 6.10 -13.58
C ILE A 34 19.12 5.62 -12.70
N GLY A 35 19.42 5.08 -11.55
CA GLY A 35 18.43 4.85 -10.50
C GLY A 35 17.69 3.54 -10.59
N GLY A 36 16.37 3.60 -10.35
CA GLY A 36 15.50 2.42 -10.29
C GLY A 36 15.51 1.59 -11.55
N TYR A 37 15.54 2.22 -12.71
CA TYR A 37 15.61 1.52 -13.99
C TYR A 37 16.85 0.63 -14.09
N VAL A 38 18.05 1.18 -13.78
CA VAL A 38 19.32 0.43 -13.84
C VAL A 38 19.32 -0.74 -12.85
N ARG A 39 18.86 -0.50 -11.61
CA ARG A 39 18.69 -1.55 -10.61
C ARG A 39 17.80 -2.68 -11.14
N ASP A 40 16.66 -2.34 -11.73
CA ASP A 40 15.64 -3.30 -12.15
C ASP A 40 16.07 -4.13 -13.36
N ILE A 41 16.99 -3.61 -14.22
CA ILE A 41 17.69 -4.42 -15.24
C ILE A 41 18.33 -5.65 -14.60
N PHE A 42 19.14 -5.47 -13.56
CA PHE A 42 19.87 -6.57 -12.92
C PHE A 42 19.00 -7.47 -12.05
N LEU A 43 17.79 -7.04 -11.70
CA LEU A 43 16.81 -7.82 -10.95
C LEU A 43 15.79 -8.54 -11.85
N ASP A 44 15.93 -8.42 -13.17
CA ASP A 44 14.96 -8.96 -14.16
C ASP A 44 13.53 -8.53 -13.82
N ARG A 45 13.37 -7.23 -13.51
CA ARG A 45 12.08 -6.62 -13.14
C ARG A 45 11.68 -5.60 -14.21
N PRO A 46 10.43 -5.63 -14.66
CA PRO A 46 9.94 -4.61 -15.58
C PRO A 46 9.95 -3.25 -14.89
N SER A 47 10.60 -2.25 -15.49
CA SER A 47 10.58 -0.87 -15.04
C SER A 47 10.15 0.03 -16.19
N LYS A 48 9.23 0.96 -15.88
CA LYS A 48 8.75 1.98 -16.84
C LYS A 48 9.23 3.39 -16.47
N ASP A 49 9.81 3.56 -15.29
CA ASP A 49 10.30 4.85 -14.80
C ASP A 49 11.75 5.00 -15.23
N ILE A 50 11.97 5.76 -16.30
CA ILE A 50 13.30 6.01 -16.86
C ILE A 50 13.77 7.40 -16.41
N ASP A 51 14.83 7.43 -15.61
CA ASP A 51 15.50 8.65 -15.16
C ASP A 51 16.77 8.88 -15.98
N ILE A 52 16.85 10.02 -16.66
CA ILE A 52 18.01 10.47 -17.42
C ILE A 52 18.68 11.61 -16.68
N VAL A 53 19.97 11.46 -16.42
CA VAL A 53 20.84 12.50 -15.85
C VAL A 53 21.84 12.96 -16.90
N THR A 54 21.96 14.28 -17.09
CA THR A 54 22.98 14.88 -17.95
C THR A 54 23.77 15.95 -17.20
N LEU A 55 25.03 16.18 -17.59
CA LEU A 55 25.76 17.32 -17.09
C LEU A 55 25.28 18.57 -17.80
N GLY A 56 24.82 19.56 -17.03
CA GLY A 56 24.13 20.75 -17.53
C GLY A 56 22.60 20.61 -17.46
N SER A 57 21.90 21.34 -18.33
CA SER A 57 20.44 21.45 -18.27
C SER A 57 19.72 20.17 -18.79
N GLY A 58 19.03 19.45 -17.90
CA GLY A 58 18.14 18.35 -18.29
C GLY A 58 16.96 18.81 -19.14
N ILE A 59 16.47 20.05 -18.93
CA ILE A 59 15.37 20.63 -19.71
C ILE A 59 15.81 20.82 -21.19
N GLU A 60 17.00 21.38 -21.44
CA GLU A 60 17.50 21.57 -22.81
C GLU A 60 17.68 20.24 -23.54
N LEU A 61 18.20 19.21 -22.84
CA LEU A 61 18.31 17.87 -23.43
C LEU A 61 16.93 17.28 -23.75
N ALA A 62 15.95 17.40 -22.86
CA ALA A 62 14.58 16.95 -23.09
C ALA A 62 13.90 17.67 -24.26
N GLU A 63 14.12 18.99 -24.42
CA GLU A 63 13.63 19.80 -25.55
C GLU A 63 14.22 19.29 -26.87
N ALA A 64 15.53 19.04 -26.90
CA ALA A 64 16.22 18.55 -28.11
C ALA A 64 15.75 17.14 -28.50
N VAL A 65 15.62 16.21 -27.50
CA VAL A 65 15.07 14.85 -27.69
C VAL A 65 13.63 14.90 -28.20
N THR A 66 12.79 15.76 -27.61
CA THR A 66 11.38 15.92 -28.03
C THR A 66 11.29 16.44 -29.47
N THR A 67 12.16 17.35 -29.86
CA THR A 67 12.22 17.87 -31.22
C THR A 67 12.51 16.77 -32.24
N LYS A 68 13.45 15.87 -31.94
CA LYS A 68 13.77 14.72 -32.81
C LYS A 68 12.66 13.66 -32.83
N LEU A 69 11.95 13.43 -31.74
CA LEU A 69 10.79 12.54 -31.67
C LEU A 69 9.57 13.09 -32.41
N GLY A 70 9.48 14.41 -32.55
CA GLY A 70 8.41 15.10 -33.27
C GLY A 70 7.03 14.92 -32.62
N LYS A 71 5.98 14.72 -33.44
CA LYS A 71 4.58 14.64 -32.98
C LYS A 71 4.27 13.44 -32.06
N ARG A 72 5.19 12.50 -31.90
CA ARG A 72 5.01 11.30 -31.06
C ARG A 72 5.36 11.55 -29.61
N ALA A 73 5.89 12.73 -29.27
CA ALA A 73 6.32 13.06 -27.93
C ALA A 73 5.61 14.32 -27.41
N HIS A 74 5.34 14.31 -26.10
CA HIS A 74 4.84 15.45 -25.35
C HIS A 74 5.81 15.82 -24.24
N LEU A 75 6.26 17.09 -24.22
CA LEU A 75 7.18 17.62 -23.23
C LEU A 75 6.43 18.40 -22.15
N SER A 76 6.75 18.11 -20.89
CA SER A 76 6.35 18.91 -19.73
C SER A 76 7.61 19.38 -19.00
N THR A 77 7.76 20.69 -18.77
CA THR A 77 8.93 21.26 -18.08
C THR A 77 8.56 21.76 -16.69
N PHE A 78 9.40 21.45 -15.71
CA PHE A 78 9.26 21.87 -14.31
C PHE A 78 10.44 22.76 -13.93
N ARG A 79 10.46 23.98 -14.45
CA ARG A 79 11.61 24.92 -14.35
C ARG A 79 12.06 25.17 -12.93
N ASN A 80 11.14 25.24 -11.96
CA ASN A 80 11.47 25.43 -10.55
C ASN A 80 12.28 24.28 -9.93
N PHE A 81 12.24 23.10 -10.57
CA PHE A 81 12.96 21.89 -10.14
C PHE A 81 14.11 21.53 -11.08
N GLY A 82 14.28 22.26 -12.17
CA GLY A 82 15.29 21.94 -13.18
C GLY A 82 15.06 20.61 -13.89
N THR A 83 13.81 20.11 -13.92
CA THR A 83 13.46 18.81 -14.50
C THR A 83 12.50 18.95 -15.67
N ALA A 84 12.49 17.96 -16.55
CA ALA A 84 11.53 17.83 -17.63
C ALA A 84 11.09 16.39 -17.79
N GLN A 85 9.86 16.19 -18.25
CA GLN A 85 9.26 14.89 -18.51
C GLN A 85 8.86 14.80 -19.97
N VAL A 86 9.30 13.76 -20.64
CA VAL A 86 8.91 13.44 -22.01
C VAL A 86 8.03 12.20 -21.99
N LYS A 87 6.79 12.35 -22.44
CA LYS A 87 5.88 11.23 -22.72
C LYS A 87 5.96 10.91 -24.19
N TYR A 88 6.38 9.72 -24.50
CA TYR A 88 6.56 9.24 -25.86
C TYR A 88 5.67 8.00 -26.08
N SER A 89 4.91 8.02 -27.18
CA SER A 89 4.10 6.88 -27.60
C SER A 89 4.76 6.19 -28.77
N ASP A 90 5.23 4.97 -28.58
CA ASP A 90 5.56 4.07 -29.65
C ASP A 90 4.34 3.16 -29.97
N GLN A 91 4.36 2.47 -31.13
CA GLN A 91 3.25 1.61 -31.58
C GLN A 91 2.85 0.53 -30.55
N LYS A 92 3.69 0.25 -29.56
CA LYS A 92 3.52 -0.79 -28.55
C LYS A 92 3.21 -0.26 -27.15
N GLU A 93 3.83 0.84 -26.73
CA GLU A 93 3.75 1.30 -25.33
C GLU A 93 3.85 2.83 -25.21
N ASN A 94 3.32 3.34 -24.09
CA ASN A 94 3.57 4.71 -23.63
C ASN A 94 4.76 4.69 -22.68
N ILE A 95 5.83 5.38 -23.03
CA ILE A 95 7.06 5.50 -22.23
C ILE A 95 7.08 6.90 -21.63
N GLU A 96 7.46 6.99 -20.37
CA GLU A 96 7.64 8.23 -19.63
C GLU A 96 9.08 8.34 -19.17
N ILE A 97 9.76 9.44 -19.55
CA ILE A 97 11.18 9.64 -19.29
C ILE A 97 11.33 10.96 -18.55
N GLU A 98 11.96 10.92 -17.38
CA GLU A 98 12.32 12.11 -16.64
C GLU A 98 13.77 12.53 -16.96
N PHE A 99 13.99 13.80 -17.25
CA PHE A 99 15.29 14.40 -17.54
C PHE A 99 15.66 15.38 -16.45
N VAL A 100 16.84 15.20 -15.86
CA VAL A 100 17.38 16.09 -14.82
C VAL A 100 18.83 16.47 -15.15
N GLY A 101 19.22 17.68 -14.79
CA GLY A 101 20.63 18.06 -14.73
C GLY A 101 21.29 17.44 -13.51
N ALA A 102 22.53 16.97 -13.64
CA ALA A 102 23.31 16.55 -12.49
C ALA A 102 23.47 17.71 -11.51
N ARG A 103 23.17 17.46 -10.23
CA ARG A 103 23.10 18.53 -9.24
C ARG A 103 23.71 18.16 -7.91
N LYS A 104 24.26 19.16 -7.24
CA LYS A 104 24.64 19.12 -5.84
C LYS A 104 23.52 19.72 -5.01
N GLU A 105 23.16 19.04 -3.93
CA GLU A 105 22.14 19.50 -2.98
C GLU A 105 22.79 19.77 -1.63
N SER A 106 22.40 20.89 -1.00
CA SER A 106 22.74 21.20 0.39
C SER A 106 21.46 21.46 1.18
N TYR A 107 21.38 20.94 2.41
CA TYR A 107 20.18 21.00 3.24
C TYR A 107 20.44 21.82 4.50
N SER A 108 19.42 22.56 4.95
CA SER A 108 19.40 23.15 6.29
C SER A 108 18.69 22.21 7.26
N HIS A 109 19.11 22.18 8.53
CA HIS A 109 18.58 21.27 9.55
C HIS A 109 17.05 21.31 9.69
N ASP A 110 16.43 22.48 9.53
CA ASP A 110 14.99 22.67 9.74
C ASP A 110 14.15 22.61 8.46
N SER A 111 14.76 22.32 7.34
CA SER A 111 14.09 22.23 6.04
C SER A 111 14.61 21.07 5.22
N ARG A 112 13.70 20.34 4.61
CA ARG A 112 14.02 19.33 3.59
C ARG A 112 14.11 19.90 2.18
N LYS A 113 13.94 21.22 1.99
CA LYS A 113 14.11 21.87 0.68
C LYS A 113 15.58 22.14 0.49
N PRO A 114 16.25 21.47 -0.47
CA PRO A 114 17.66 21.71 -0.72
C PRO A 114 17.88 23.05 -1.42
N ILE A 115 19.05 23.61 -1.18
CA ILE A 115 19.66 24.54 -2.13
C ILE A 115 20.31 23.69 -3.21
N VAL A 116 19.98 23.95 -4.46
CA VAL A 116 20.39 23.17 -5.63
C VAL A 116 21.37 23.97 -6.46
N GLU A 117 22.50 23.35 -6.78
CA GLU A 117 23.53 23.91 -7.67
C GLU A 117 23.88 22.86 -8.73
N ASP A 118 24.41 23.30 -9.89
CA ASP A 118 24.93 22.39 -10.89
C ASP A 118 26.05 21.56 -10.31
N GLY A 119 26.04 20.26 -10.58
CA GLY A 119 26.97 19.30 -10.02
C GLY A 119 27.53 18.32 -11.05
N SER A 120 28.46 17.51 -10.60
CA SER A 120 28.97 16.36 -11.34
C SER A 120 28.03 15.16 -11.19
N LEU A 121 28.23 14.10 -12.00
CA LEU A 121 27.53 12.83 -11.82
C LEU A 121 27.73 12.28 -10.41
N GLN A 122 28.96 12.40 -9.86
CA GLN A 122 29.26 11.96 -8.50
C GLN A 122 28.45 12.72 -7.44
N ASP A 123 28.23 14.03 -7.62
CA ASP A 123 27.37 14.82 -6.73
C ASP A 123 25.91 14.33 -6.78
N ASP A 124 25.43 14.01 -7.99
CA ASP A 124 24.08 13.44 -8.15
C ASP A 124 23.94 12.06 -7.50
N GLN A 125 24.95 11.20 -7.65
CA GLN A 125 24.98 9.87 -7.02
C GLN A 125 25.11 9.97 -5.49
N ASN A 126 25.90 10.90 -4.95
CA ASN A 126 26.08 11.14 -3.53
C ASN A 126 24.78 11.49 -2.80
N ARG A 127 23.89 12.26 -3.45
CA ARG A 127 22.62 12.69 -2.86
C ARG A 127 21.51 11.65 -2.93
N ARG A 128 21.70 10.51 -3.60
CA ARG A 128 20.68 9.47 -3.72
C ARG A 128 20.47 8.74 -2.40
N ASP A 129 19.33 8.07 -2.30
CA ASP A 129 18.92 7.40 -1.07
C ASP A 129 19.76 6.13 -0.77
N PHE A 130 19.97 5.26 -1.78
CA PHE A 130 20.66 3.97 -1.58
C PHE A 130 21.63 3.67 -2.71
N THR A 131 22.67 2.89 -2.39
CA THR A 131 23.71 2.46 -3.32
C THR A 131 23.13 1.80 -4.57
N ILE A 132 22.14 0.92 -4.39
CA ILE A 132 21.47 0.21 -5.48
C ILE A 132 20.65 1.13 -6.42
N ASN A 133 20.32 2.33 -5.98
CA ASN A 133 19.61 3.36 -6.76
C ASN A 133 20.57 4.45 -7.26
N ALA A 134 21.87 4.32 -6.98
CA ALA A 134 22.91 5.23 -7.47
C ALA A 134 23.68 4.68 -8.68
N LEU A 135 23.33 3.49 -9.16
CA LEU A 135 23.88 2.88 -10.37
C LEU A 135 23.50 3.68 -11.60
N ALA A 136 24.47 3.96 -12.47
CA ALA A 136 24.25 4.68 -13.72
C ALA A 136 24.88 3.95 -14.90
N LEU A 137 24.25 4.03 -16.08
CA LEU A 137 24.77 3.53 -17.35
C LEU A 137 24.96 4.67 -18.32
N CYS A 138 26.15 4.80 -18.92
CA CYS A 138 26.47 5.83 -19.89
C CYS A 138 25.72 5.60 -21.20
N LEU A 139 25.12 6.68 -21.74
CA LEU A 139 24.41 6.65 -23.03
C LEU A 139 25.22 7.32 -24.17
N ASN A 140 26.34 7.95 -23.87
CA ASN A 140 27.23 8.51 -24.90
C ASN A 140 27.92 7.41 -25.69
N LYS A 141 28.10 7.60 -26.98
CA LYS A 141 28.64 6.61 -27.91
C LYS A 141 30.00 6.07 -27.50
N GLU A 142 30.90 6.91 -27.01
CA GLU A 142 32.27 6.54 -26.62
C GLU A 142 32.30 5.53 -25.46
N HIS A 143 31.33 5.61 -24.53
CA HIS A 143 31.24 4.80 -23.33
C HIS A 143 29.90 4.11 -23.20
N TRP A 144 29.25 3.77 -24.32
CA TRP A 144 27.92 3.16 -24.35
C TRP A 144 27.80 1.95 -23.45
N GLY A 145 26.84 2.00 -22.53
CA GLY A 145 26.53 0.91 -21.59
C GLY A 145 27.54 0.77 -20.44
N MET A 146 28.56 1.64 -20.34
CA MET A 146 29.52 1.59 -19.24
C MET A 146 28.80 1.89 -17.92
N LEU A 147 28.94 0.94 -16.97
CA LEU A 147 28.39 1.06 -15.62
C LEU A 147 29.27 2.01 -14.77
N VAL A 148 28.64 2.98 -14.13
CA VAL A 148 29.24 3.88 -13.13
C VAL A 148 28.67 3.57 -11.77
N ASP A 149 29.48 2.95 -10.92
CA ASP A 149 29.12 2.45 -9.57
C ASP A 149 30.16 2.84 -8.53
N PRO A 150 30.15 4.09 -8.04
CA PRO A 150 31.17 4.58 -7.10
C PRO A 150 31.02 4.04 -5.68
N PHE A 151 29.90 3.37 -5.35
CA PHE A 151 29.56 2.91 -3.99
C PHE A 151 29.49 1.39 -3.85
N ASP A 152 29.94 0.64 -4.86
CA ASP A 152 29.82 -0.84 -4.88
C ASP A 152 28.35 -1.31 -4.77
N GLY A 153 27.45 -0.54 -5.37
CA GLY A 153 26.00 -0.81 -5.36
C GLY A 153 25.62 -2.13 -6.04
N MET A 154 26.40 -2.58 -7.03
CA MET A 154 26.23 -3.90 -7.65
C MET A 154 26.47 -5.05 -6.67
N ASN A 155 27.44 -4.91 -5.78
CA ASN A 155 27.69 -5.90 -4.74
C ASN A 155 26.56 -5.91 -3.70
N ASP A 156 26.08 -4.72 -3.29
CA ASP A 156 24.90 -4.61 -2.41
C ASP A 156 23.66 -5.21 -3.08
N LEU A 157 23.48 -4.99 -4.38
CA LEU A 157 22.37 -5.56 -5.15
C LEU A 157 22.42 -7.09 -5.19
N LYS A 158 23.60 -7.67 -5.48
CA LYS A 158 23.83 -9.12 -5.52
C LYS A 158 23.65 -9.77 -4.14
N LYS A 159 23.97 -9.04 -3.06
CA LYS A 159 23.79 -9.50 -1.67
C LYS A 159 22.42 -9.22 -1.08
N GLY A 160 21.57 -8.47 -1.79
CA GLY A 160 20.25 -8.07 -1.29
C GLY A 160 20.34 -7.09 -0.11
N ILE A 161 21.16 -6.05 -0.23
CA ILE A 161 21.43 -5.08 0.85
C ILE A 161 20.89 -3.70 0.45
N ILE A 162 20.19 -3.04 1.38
CA ILE A 162 19.84 -1.63 1.33
C ILE A 162 20.83 -0.85 2.19
N ARG A 163 21.63 0.00 1.57
CA ARG A 163 22.67 0.82 2.19
C ARG A 163 22.66 2.23 1.60
N THR A 164 22.90 3.24 2.43
CA THR A 164 23.04 4.63 1.94
C THR A 164 24.41 4.82 1.28
N PRO A 165 24.51 5.66 0.22
CA PRO A 165 25.80 5.95 -0.44
C PRO A 165 26.83 6.60 0.49
N LEU A 166 26.36 7.51 1.35
CA LEU A 166 27.15 8.24 2.32
C LEU A 166 26.68 7.91 3.74
N ASP A 167 27.13 8.70 4.72
CA ASP A 167 26.72 8.60 6.11
C ASP A 167 25.18 8.57 6.23
N PRO A 168 24.61 7.50 6.81
CA PRO A 168 23.16 7.35 6.90
C PRO A 168 22.48 8.39 7.79
N ASP A 169 23.17 8.91 8.83
CA ASP A 169 22.61 9.97 9.67
C ASP A 169 22.44 11.27 8.89
N ILE A 170 23.38 11.62 8.02
CA ILE A 170 23.27 12.77 7.11
C ILE A 170 22.16 12.50 6.11
N THR A 171 22.15 11.35 5.46
CA THR A 171 21.18 10.96 4.44
C THR A 171 19.73 11.04 4.95
N PHE A 172 19.46 10.59 6.17
CA PHE A 172 18.13 10.63 6.77
C PHE A 172 17.79 11.98 7.43
N SER A 173 18.80 12.74 7.82
CA SER A 173 18.62 14.12 8.26
C SER A 173 18.22 15.03 7.10
N ASP A 174 18.80 14.87 5.93
CA ASP A 174 18.55 15.65 4.72
C ASP A 174 17.11 15.43 4.20
N ASP A 175 16.70 14.18 3.99
CA ASP A 175 15.32 13.83 3.66
C ASP A 175 14.84 12.64 4.52
N PRO A 176 14.12 12.90 5.60
CA PRO A 176 13.62 11.85 6.49
C PRO A 176 12.67 10.84 5.83
N LEU A 177 12.07 11.16 4.67
CA LEU A 177 11.26 10.18 3.94
C LEU A 177 12.09 8.98 3.46
N ARG A 178 13.40 9.15 3.31
CA ARG A 178 14.32 8.06 2.94
C ARG A 178 14.31 6.92 3.95
N MET A 179 13.98 7.17 5.22
CA MET A 179 13.75 6.12 6.22
C MET A 179 12.58 5.20 5.82
N MET A 180 11.46 5.77 5.40
CA MET A 180 10.32 5.00 4.89
C MET A 180 10.65 4.27 3.58
N ARG A 181 11.43 4.92 2.71
CA ARG A 181 11.89 4.33 1.45
C ARG A 181 12.82 3.14 1.68
N ALA A 182 13.71 3.18 2.69
CA ALA A 182 14.56 2.05 3.08
C ALA A 182 13.71 0.82 3.43
N ILE A 183 12.70 1.00 4.28
CA ILE A 183 11.80 -0.07 4.70
C ILE A 183 10.97 -0.58 3.52
N ARG A 184 10.46 0.33 2.68
CA ARG A 184 9.73 -0.05 1.48
C ARG A 184 10.58 -0.90 0.51
N PHE A 185 11.79 -0.45 0.19
CA PHE A 185 12.67 -1.22 -0.71
C PHE A 185 13.07 -2.57 -0.10
N ALA A 186 13.39 -2.60 1.19
CA ALA A 186 13.67 -3.86 1.88
C ALA A 186 12.49 -4.83 1.80
N THR A 187 11.25 -4.32 1.86
CA THR A 187 10.03 -5.12 1.76
C THR A 187 9.76 -5.58 0.32
N GLN A 188 9.79 -4.65 -0.65
CA GLN A 188 9.44 -4.92 -2.05
C GLN A 188 10.47 -5.79 -2.78
N LEU A 189 11.76 -5.62 -2.45
CA LEU A 189 12.86 -6.35 -3.07
C LEU A 189 13.24 -7.61 -2.28
N ASN A 190 12.66 -7.81 -1.11
CA ASN A 190 13.05 -8.85 -0.15
C ASN A 190 14.53 -8.75 0.27
N PHE A 191 15.02 -7.51 0.45
CA PHE A 191 16.41 -7.19 0.83
C PHE A 191 16.54 -6.92 2.33
N HIS A 192 17.76 -6.97 2.85
CA HIS A 192 18.08 -6.58 4.22
C HIS A 192 18.59 -5.13 4.25
N ILE A 193 18.19 -4.40 5.29
CA ILE A 193 18.80 -3.08 5.53
C ILE A 193 20.12 -3.31 6.26
N GLU A 194 21.19 -2.69 5.76
CA GLU A 194 22.52 -2.73 6.38
C GLU A 194 22.44 -2.22 7.83
N LYS A 195 23.22 -2.82 8.72
CA LYS A 195 23.09 -2.63 10.18
C LYS A 195 23.20 -1.17 10.61
N GLU A 196 24.19 -0.43 10.11
CA GLU A 196 24.37 0.98 10.49
C GLU A 196 23.31 1.88 9.86
N THR A 197 22.91 1.59 8.63
CA THR A 197 21.78 2.23 7.97
C THR A 197 20.49 2.03 8.77
N PHE A 198 20.23 0.82 9.28
CA PHE A 198 19.05 0.53 10.11
C PHE A 198 19.10 1.25 11.47
N ALA A 199 20.27 1.24 12.12
CA ALA A 199 20.46 1.95 13.40
C ALA A 199 20.28 3.47 13.25
N ALA A 200 20.69 4.04 12.10
CA ALA A 200 20.49 5.46 11.81
C ALA A 200 19.00 5.81 11.61
N ILE A 201 18.18 4.89 11.08
CA ILE A 201 16.70 5.10 11.02
C ILE A 201 16.17 5.29 12.44
N GLU A 202 16.53 4.44 13.38
CA GLU A 202 16.07 4.55 14.77
C GLU A 202 16.54 5.86 15.42
N ARG A 203 17.82 6.26 15.21
CA ARG A 203 18.35 7.53 15.74
C ARG A 203 17.61 8.75 15.21
N ASN A 204 17.28 8.77 13.91
CA ASN A 204 16.66 9.89 13.21
C ASN A 204 15.14 9.84 13.18
N ARG A 205 14.49 8.82 13.76
CA ARG A 205 13.05 8.55 13.62
C ARG A 205 12.12 9.74 13.88
N LYS A 206 12.48 10.62 14.83
CA LYS A 206 11.67 11.80 15.16
C LYS A 206 11.60 12.81 14.02
N ARG A 207 12.59 12.83 13.14
CA ARG A 207 12.59 13.73 11.99
C ARG A 207 11.51 13.42 10.98
N ILE A 208 10.91 12.22 11.03
CA ILE A 208 9.76 11.88 10.16
C ILE A 208 8.57 12.82 10.34
N GLU A 209 8.48 13.51 11.48
CA GLU A 209 7.39 14.44 11.80
C GLU A 209 7.36 15.68 10.89
N ILE A 210 8.49 16.06 10.26
CA ILE A 210 8.53 17.15 9.28
C ILE A 210 7.98 16.76 7.91
N ILE A 211 7.77 15.45 7.67
CA ILE A 211 7.24 14.94 6.41
C ILE A 211 5.72 15.01 6.41
N SER A 212 5.14 15.44 5.30
CA SER A 212 3.69 15.47 5.14
C SER A 212 3.09 14.06 5.21
N LYS A 213 1.91 13.95 5.79
CA LYS A 213 1.22 12.66 5.94
C LYS A 213 0.94 11.99 4.59
N GLU A 214 0.67 12.76 3.56
CA GLU A 214 0.43 12.29 2.19
C GLU A 214 1.63 11.52 1.65
N ARG A 215 2.87 11.98 1.89
CA ARG A 215 4.09 11.28 1.46
C ARG A 215 4.36 10.03 2.29
N ILE A 216 4.09 10.08 3.60
CA ILE A 216 4.23 8.91 4.48
C ILE A 216 3.26 7.82 4.05
N ILE A 217 1.98 8.18 3.79
CA ILE A 217 0.96 7.21 3.42
C ILE A 217 1.19 6.62 2.03
N ASP A 218 1.77 7.38 1.10
CA ASP A 218 2.16 6.86 -0.21
C ASP A 218 3.21 5.74 -0.09
N GLU A 219 4.25 5.95 0.72
CA GLU A 219 5.25 4.89 0.98
C GLU A 219 4.64 3.70 1.74
N LEU A 220 3.76 3.95 2.71
CA LEU A 220 3.06 2.90 3.45
C LEU A 220 2.12 2.08 2.56
N GLY A 221 1.41 2.74 1.63
CA GLY A 221 0.60 2.07 0.61
C GLY A 221 1.42 1.16 -0.30
N LYS A 222 2.63 1.58 -0.68
CA LYS A 222 3.57 0.73 -1.45
C LYS A 222 4.03 -0.49 -0.65
N ILE A 223 4.21 -0.36 0.67
CA ILE A 223 4.51 -1.49 1.57
C ILE A 223 3.31 -2.45 1.61
N ILE A 224 2.09 -1.95 1.79
CA ILE A 224 0.87 -2.77 1.81
C ILE A 224 0.66 -3.54 0.50
N ARG A 225 1.01 -2.93 -0.64
CA ARG A 225 0.91 -3.58 -1.96
C ARG A 225 2.01 -4.60 -2.25
N SER A 226 3.05 -4.72 -1.41
CA SER A 226 4.11 -5.71 -1.58
C SER A 226 3.60 -7.16 -1.38
N ASP A 227 4.41 -8.14 -1.76
CA ASP A 227 4.03 -9.55 -1.66
C ASP A 227 3.98 -10.05 -0.21
N ILE A 228 4.86 -9.55 0.66
CA ILE A 228 4.91 -9.87 2.10
C ILE A 228 4.91 -8.56 2.90
N PRO A 229 3.75 -7.90 3.02
CA PRO A 229 3.68 -6.57 3.66
C PRO A 229 4.01 -6.59 5.16
N SER A 230 3.80 -7.72 5.86
CA SER A 230 4.14 -7.88 7.27
C SER A 230 5.59 -7.50 7.57
N ARG A 231 6.50 -7.84 6.67
CA ARG A 231 7.93 -7.53 6.80
C ARG A 231 8.18 -6.02 6.98
N GLY A 232 7.48 -5.19 6.19
CA GLY A 232 7.60 -3.74 6.29
C GLY A 232 7.09 -3.22 7.63
N PHE A 233 5.98 -3.73 8.13
CA PHE A 233 5.44 -3.33 9.43
C PHE A 233 6.31 -3.77 10.60
N ILE A 234 6.93 -4.95 10.52
CA ILE A 234 7.90 -5.43 11.51
C ILE A 234 9.12 -4.50 11.53
N LEU A 235 9.69 -4.15 10.37
CA LEU A 235 10.81 -3.21 10.27
C LEU A 235 10.46 -1.82 10.81
N LEU A 236 9.24 -1.32 10.53
CA LEU A 236 8.74 -0.04 11.06
C LEU A 236 8.64 -0.06 12.59
N ASP A 237 8.22 -1.18 13.16
CA ASP A 237 8.14 -1.35 14.61
C ASP A 237 9.52 -1.48 15.25
N ASP A 238 10.41 -2.30 14.67
CA ASP A 238 11.76 -2.54 15.17
C ASP A 238 12.58 -1.25 15.22
N CYS A 239 12.50 -0.39 14.20
CA CYS A 239 13.17 0.92 14.18
C CYS A 239 12.39 2.03 14.89
N LYS A 240 11.28 1.73 15.56
CA LYS A 240 10.46 2.68 16.33
C LYS A 240 9.81 3.81 15.49
N LEU A 241 9.71 3.64 14.19
CA LEU A 241 8.94 4.56 13.33
C LEU A 241 7.44 4.34 13.48
N LEU A 242 6.98 3.09 13.64
CA LEU A 242 5.56 2.74 13.66
C LEU A 242 4.76 3.53 14.70
N PRO A 243 5.20 3.67 15.98
CA PRO A 243 4.47 4.46 16.96
C PRO A 243 4.29 5.94 16.60
N ILE A 244 5.20 6.51 15.80
CA ILE A 244 5.17 7.91 15.37
C ILE A 244 4.21 8.08 14.19
N ILE A 245 4.32 7.19 13.18
CA ILE A 245 3.55 7.34 11.94
C ILE A 245 2.15 6.73 12.03
N PHE A 246 1.99 5.63 12.78
CA PHE A 246 0.72 4.89 12.88
C PHE A 246 0.51 4.31 14.29
N PRO A 247 0.30 5.16 15.31
CA PRO A 247 0.19 4.74 16.72
C PRO A 247 -0.96 3.77 16.98
N GLU A 248 -2.06 3.83 16.20
CA GLU A 248 -3.19 2.92 16.35
C GLU A 248 -2.79 1.46 16.04
N VAL A 249 -1.99 1.24 15.00
CA VAL A 249 -1.47 -0.09 14.65
C VAL A 249 -0.40 -0.52 15.66
N ALA A 250 0.47 0.39 16.08
CA ALA A 250 1.47 0.11 17.12
C ALA A 250 0.84 -0.34 18.44
N ALA A 251 -0.33 0.21 18.79
CA ALA A 251 -1.08 -0.15 20.01
C ALA A 251 -1.64 -1.59 20.01
N LEU A 252 -1.68 -2.27 18.86
CA LEU A 252 -2.05 -3.68 18.78
C LEU A 252 -1.00 -4.61 19.41
N LYS A 253 0.26 -4.14 19.51
CA LYS A 253 1.38 -4.93 20.00
C LYS A 253 1.33 -5.12 21.50
N GLY A 254 1.71 -6.30 21.91
CA GLY A 254 1.88 -6.67 23.31
C GLY A 254 0.94 -7.79 23.76
N THR A 255 1.43 -8.54 24.71
CA THR A 255 0.69 -9.61 25.39
C THR A 255 0.73 -9.37 26.90
N GLU A 256 -0.36 -9.64 27.55
CA GLU A 256 -0.43 -9.62 29.00
C GLU A 256 -0.87 -10.99 29.51
N THR A 257 -0.31 -11.42 30.63
CA THR A 257 -0.67 -12.66 31.30
C THR A 257 -1.15 -12.36 32.71
N ILE A 258 -2.39 -12.72 33.00
CA ILE A 258 -2.99 -12.62 34.34
C ILE A 258 -3.44 -14.04 34.73
N GLU A 259 -3.07 -14.50 35.90
CA GLU A 259 -3.41 -15.83 36.42
C GLU A 259 -3.06 -16.99 35.46
N GLY A 260 -1.94 -16.86 34.74
CA GLY A 260 -1.49 -17.86 33.75
C GLY A 260 -2.25 -17.84 32.43
N ARG A 261 -3.21 -16.92 32.24
CA ARG A 261 -3.97 -16.77 31.01
C ARG A 261 -3.45 -15.57 30.21
N GLY A 262 -2.83 -15.85 29.07
CA GLY A 262 -2.36 -14.86 28.10
C GLY A 262 -3.32 -14.69 26.93
N HIS A 263 -3.12 -13.65 26.13
CA HIS A 263 -3.78 -13.50 24.83
C HIS A 263 -2.74 -13.47 23.70
N LYS A 264 -3.19 -13.69 22.47
CA LYS A 264 -2.33 -13.53 21.29
C LYS A 264 -1.89 -12.07 21.16
N ASP A 265 -0.70 -11.85 20.64
CA ASP A 265 -0.28 -10.52 20.20
C ASP A 265 -1.08 -10.14 18.95
N ASN A 266 -1.93 -9.10 19.09
CA ASN A 266 -2.84 -8.69 18.04
C ASN A 266 -2.11 -8.03 16.88
N PHE A 267 -0.94 -7.44 17.09
CA PHE A 267 -0.10 -6.87 16.03
C PHE A 267 0.37 -7.96 15.07
N TYR A 268 1.06 -8.98 15.58
CA TYR A 268 1.54 -10.08 14.73
C TYR A 268 0.40 -10.90 14.14
N HIS A 269 -0.73 -10.99 14.84
CA HIS A 269 -1.93 -11.61 14.28
C HIS A 269 -2.46 -10.82 13.07
N SER A 270 -2.64 -9.50 13.18
CA SER A 270 -3.10 -8.66 12.06
C SER A 270 -2.14 -8.69 10.88
N LEU A 271 -0.83 -8.77 11.14
CA LEU A 271 0.17 -8.93 10.08
C LEU A 271 0.07 -10.29 9.36
N ALA A 272 -0.19 -11.37 10.09
CA ALA A 272 -0.41 -12.68 9.49
C ALA A 272 -1.68 -12.69 8.60
N VAL A 273 -2.76 -12.05 9.06
CA VAL A 273 -3.99 -11.89 8.27
C VAL A 273 -3.73 -11.05 7.02
N LEU A 274 -2.97 -9.97 7.15
CA LEU A 274 -2.56 -9.13 6.01
C LEU A 274 -1.78 -9.93 4.95
N ASP A 275 -0.82 -10.74 5.35
CA ASP A 275 -0.06 -11.59 4.44
C ASP A 275 -0.95 -12.66 3.78
N ASN A 276 -1.86 -13.29 4.54
CA ASN A 276 -2.81 -14.27 4.01
C ASN A 276 -3.72 -13.65 2.93
N VAL A 277 -4.16 -12.42 3.13
CA VAL A 277 -4.92 -11.65 2.12
C VAL A 277 -4.03 -11.30 0.93
N ALA A 278 -2.79 -10.87 1.17
CA ALA A 278 -1.85 -10.51 0.11
C ALA A 278 -1.54 -11.65 -0.86
N LEU A 279 -1.51 -12.88 -0.38
CA LEU A 279 -1.34 -14.10 -1.19
C LEU A 279 -2.53 -14.36 -2.15
N ARG A 280 -3.73 -13.89 -1.79
CA ARG A 280 -4.98 -14.24 -2.49
C ARG A 280 -5.61 -13.07 -3.24
N SER A 281 -5.25 -11.82 -2.91
CA SER A 281 -5.84 -10.62 -3.50
C SER A 281 -4.84 -9.49 -3.71
N ARG A 282 -4.97 -8.81 -4.84
CA ARG A 282 -4.24 -7.57 -5.14
C ARG A 282 -5.04 -6.30 -4.77
N ASN A 283 -6.24 -6.44 -4.23
CA ASN A 283 -7.05 -5.32 -3.78
C ASN A 283 -6.38 -4.64 -2.56
N GLU A 284 -5.84 -3.46 -2.77
CA GLU A 284 -5.17 -2.68 -1.72
C GLU A 284 -6.09 -2.42 -0.53
N TRP A 285 -7.37 -2.13 -0.78
CA TRP A 285 -8.30 -1.76 0.29
C TRP A 285 -8.73 -2.96 1.14
N LEU A 286 -8.75 -4.16 0.55
CA LEU A 286 -8.92 -5.39 1.31
C LEU A 286 -7.70 -5.66 2.21
N ARG A 287 -6.49 -5.35 1.75
CA ARG A 287 -5.28 -5.43 2.57
C ARG A 287 -5.29 -4.40 3.71
N TRP A 288 -5.80 -3.18 3.47
CA TRP A 288 -6.05 -2.22 4.54
C TRP A 288 -7.07 -2.73 5.55
N ALA A 289 -8.17 -3.35 5.11
CA ALA A 289 -9.14 -3.97 5.99
C ALA A 289 -8.52 -5.10 6.82
N ALA A 290 -7.66 -5.93 6.22
CA ALA A 290 -6.93 -6.99 6.93
C ALA A 290 -6.01 -6.45 8.03
N LEU A 291 -5.27 -5.38 7.75
CA LEU A 291 -4.43 -4.73 8.76
C LEU A 291 -5.23 -4.15 9.92
N LEU A 292 -6.43 -3.62 9.64
CA LEU A 292 -7.23 -2.84 10.58
C LEU A 292 -8.42 -3.60 11.19
N HIS A 293 -8.68 -4.88 10.82
CA HIS A 293 -9.86 -5.61 11.28
C HIS A 293 -9.98 -5.66 12.80
N ASP A 294 -8.86 -5.80 13.48
CA ASP A 294 -8.74 -5.89 14.94
C ASP A 294 -8.38 -4.56 15.65
N ILE A 295 -8.41 -3.44 14.95
CA ILE A 295 -7.95 -2.14 15.46
C ILE A 295 -8.71 -1.65 16.70
N GLY A 296 -9.90 -2.18 16.94
CA GLY A 296 -10.71 -1.91 18.13
C GLY A 296 -10.28 -2.66 19.39
N LYS A 297 -9.48 -3.73 19.27
CA LYS A 297 -9.11 -4.59 20.40
C LYS A 297 -8.42 -3.87 21.56
N PRO A 298 -7.46 -2.95 21.34
CA PRO A 298 -6.84 -2.23 22.46
C PRO A 298 -7.83 -1.43 23.32
N ARG A 299 -8.91 -0.93 22.71
CA ARG A 299 -9.93 -0.13 23.40
C ARG A 299 -11.00 -0.99 24.12
N THR A 300 -11.15 -2.23 23.71
CA THR A 300 -12.16 -3.16 24.25
C THR A 300 -11.60 -4.25 25.15
N LYS A 301 -10.28 -4.27 25.30
CA LYS A 301 -9.57 -5.23 26.14
C LYS A 301 -10.05 -5.21 27.59
N ARG A 302 -10.49 -6.36 28.10
CA ARG A 302 -10.92 -6.58 29.49
C ARG A 302 -10.44 -7.95 29.95
N TYR A 303 -10.14 -8.07 31.23
CA TYR A 303 -9.89 -9.35 31.86
C TYR A 303 -11.12 -9.76 32.67
N ASP A 304 -11.60 -10.96 32.41
CA ASP A 304 -12.67 -11.64 33.19
C ASP A 304 -12.08 -12.83 33.89
N SER A 305 -12.34 -12.99 35.17
CA SER A 305 -11.77 -14.08 36.00
C SER A 305 -12.20 -15.47 35.51
N ARG A 306 -13.35 -15.60 34.83
CA ARG A 306 -13.85 -16.90 34.33
C ARG A 306 -13.40 -17.13 32.87
N LEU A 307 -13.55 -16.11 32.02
CA LEU A 307 -13.30 -16.21 30.58
C LEU A 307 -11.85 -15.92 30.19
N GLY A 308 -11.08 -15.21 31.05
CA GLY A 308 -9.78 -14.68 30.72
C GLY A 308 -9.88 -13.34 29.94
N TRP A 309 -8.98 -13.12 28.99
CA TRP A 309 -8.99 -11.92 28.18
C TRP A 309 -10.14 -11.92 27.18
N THR A 310 -10.90 -10.82 27.16
CA THR A 310 -12.03 -10.60 26.26
C THR A 310 -11.87 -9.29 25.48
N PHE A 311 -12.47 -9.24 24.29
CA PHE A 311 -12.41 -8.09 23.36
C PHE A 311 -13.80 -7.83 22.76
N HIS A 312 -14.84 -7.89 23.56
CA HIS A 312 -16.22 -7.76 23.10
C HIS A 312 -16.44 -6.45 22.33
N ASN A 313 -17.18 -6.55 21.22
CA ASN A 313 -17.52 -5.42 20.34
C ASN A 313 -16.31 -4.70 19.70
N HIS A 314 -15.13 -5.35 19.60
CA HIS A 314 -13.96 -4.74 18.97
C HIS A 314 -14.18 -4.39 17.49
N ASN A 315 -14.99 -5.19 16.77
CA ASN A 315 -15.39 -4.93 15.39
C ASN A 315 -16.20 -3.64 15.28
N PHE A 316 -17.18 -3.41 16.14
CA PHE A 316 -18.00 -2.20 16.17
C PHE A 316 -17.17 -0.94 16.57
N ILE A 317 -16.29 -1.08 17.56
CA ILE A 317 -15.38 0.02 17.94
C ILE A 317 -14.37 0.28 16.81
N GLY A 318 -13.82 -0.78 16.20
CA GLY A 318 -12.93 -0.69 15.04
C GLY A 318 -13.59 0.05 13.88
N GLU A 319 -14.80 -0.34 13.50
CA GLU A 319 -15.59 0.33 12.47
C GLU A 319 -15.70 1.84 12.72
N LYS A 320 -16.02 2.25 13.95
CA LYS A 320 -16.11 3.67 14.33
C LYS A 320 -14.76 4.38 14.32
N MET A 321 -13.65 3.68 14.45
CA MET A 321 -12.30 4.26 14.40
C MET A 321 -11.84 4.55 12.97
N ILE A 322 -12.31 3.80 11.96
CA ILE A 322 -11.84 3.91 10.57
C ILE A 322 -11.91 5.34 10.01
N PRO A 323 -13.04 6.09 10.10
CA PRO A 323 -13.09 7.45 9.56
C PRO A 323 -12.07 8.40 10.19
N GLY A 324 -11.82 8.25 11.50
CA GLY A 324 -10.80 9.02 12.21
C GLY A 324 -9.38 8.70 11.75
N ILE A 325 -9.07 7.42 11.58
CA ILE A 325 -7.77 6.92 11.09
C ILE A 325 -7.53 7.45 9.66
N PHE A 326 -8.50 7.27 8.76
CA PHE A 326 -8.38 7.70 7.37
C PHE A 326 -8.13 9.20 7.24
N ARG A 327 -8.87 10.02 8.01
CA ARG A 327 -8.66 11.48 8.05
C ARG A 327 -7.28 11.86 8.57
N LYS A 328 -6.84 11.25 9.66
CA LYS A 328 -5.53 11.49 10.28
C LYS A 328 -4.38 11.10 9.35
N MET A 329 -4.52 9.98 8.67
CA MET A 329 -3.52 9.42 7.76
C MET A 329 -3.58 10.00 6.34
N LYS A 330 -4.56 10.88 6.05
CA LYS A 330 -4.78 11.41 4.69
C LYS A 330 -5.11 10.34 3.65
N LEU A 331 -5.72 9.26 4.07
CA LEU A 331 -6.32 8.27 3.20
C LEU A 331 -7.63 8.82 2.56
N PRO A 332 -8.08 8.29 1.42
CA PRO A 332 -9.28 8.80 0.74
C PRO A 332 -10.55 8.59 1.57
N LEU A 333 -11.34 9.68 1.75
CA LEU A 333 -12.59 9.69 2.52
C LEU A 333 -13.84 9.41 1.66
N ASN A 334 -13.70 8.52 0.69
CA ASN A 334 -14.74 8.14 -0.27
C ASN A 334 -15.21 6.67 -0.07
N GLU A 335 -15.71 6.04 -1.12
CA GLU A 335 -16.17 4.65 -1.09
C GLU A 335 -15.10 3.65 -0.60
N LYS A 336 -13.82 3.96 -0.79
CA LYS A 336 -12.72 3.13 -0.29
C LYS A 336 -12.68 3.09 1.24
N MET A 337 -12.92 4.23 1.89
CA MET A 337 -13.05 4.29 3.36
C MET A 337 -14.27 3.50 3.83
N LYS A 338 -15.43 3.70 3.18
CA LYS A 338 -16.67 2.98 3.53
C LYS A 338 -16.52 1.47 3.36
N TYR A 339 -15.83 1.05 2.31
CA TYR A 339 -15.50 -0.36 2.08
C TYR A 339 -14.68 -0.94 3.24
N VAL A 340 -13.56 -0.31 3.62
CA VAL A 340 -12.74 -0.77 4.75
C VAL A 340 -13.54 -0.76 6.06
N GLN A 341 -14.30 0.31 6.31
CA GLN A 341 -15.17 0.45 7.48
C GLN A 341 -16.18 -0.70 7.58
N LYS A 342 -16.88 -1.02 6.47
CA LYS A 342 -17.84 -2.11 6.37
C LYS A 342 -17.17 -3.45 6.69
N LEU A 343 -16.04 -3.76 6.06
CA LEU A 343 -15.35 -5.03 6.28
C LEU A 343 -14.87 -5.18 7.72
N VAL A 344 -14.32 -4.13 8.32
CA VAL A 344 -13.94 -4.12 9.76
C VAL A 344 -15.15 -4.34 10.66
N GLY A 345 -16.30 -3.72 10.37
CA GLY A 345 -17.53 -3.90 11.16
C GLY A 345 -18.11 -5.32 11.06
N LEU A 346 -18.01 -5.93 9.89
CA LEU A 346 -18.67 -7.21 9.59
C LEU A 346 -17.78 -8.44 9.78
N HIS A 347 -16.46 -8.32 9.94
CA HIS A 347 -15.52 -9.46 9.87
C HIS A 347 -15.84 -10.60 10.86
N MET A 348 -16.47 -10.32 11.98
CA MET A 348 -16.87 -11.36 12.94
C MET A 348 -18.09 -12.17 12.52
N ARG A 349 -18.95 -11.63 11.64
CA ARG A 349 -20.24 -12.29 11.31
C ARG A 349 -20.09 -13.61 10.58
N PRO A 350 -19.27 -13.73 9.51
CA PRO A 350 -19.04 -15.04 8.86
C PRO A 350 -18.43 -16.07 9.80
N ILE A 351 -17.58 -15.65 10.75
CA ILE A 351 -16.93 -16.52 11.73
C ILE A 351 -17.99 -17.12 12.65
N VAL A 352 -18.89 -16.30 13.22
CA VAL A 352 -19.99 -16.75 14.08
C VAL A 352 -20.93 -17.69 13.32
N LEU A 353 -21.27 -17.37 12.06
CA LEU A 353 -22.09 -18.25 11.22
C LEU A 353 -21.43 -19.61 10.97
N ALA A 354 -20.10 -19.66 10.89
CA ALA A 354 -19.37 -20.91 10.72
C ALA A 354 -19.28 -21.76 12.00
N GLU A 355 -19.50 -21.17 13.18
CA GLU A 355 -19.47 -21.86 14.47
C GLU A 355 -20.86 -22.36 14.91
N GLU A 356 -21.94 -21.77 14.41
CA GLU A 356 -23.33 -22.04 14.81
C GLU A 356 -24.12 -22.74 13.69
N VAL A 357 -25.39 -23.10 14.00
CA VAL A 357 -26.34 -23.57 12.99
C VAL A 357 -26.66 -22.42 12.05
N VAL A 358 -26.25 -22.52 10.79
CA VAL A 358 -26.46 -21.49 9.77
C VAL A 358 -27.92 -21.40 9.40
N THR A 359 -28.63 -20.34 9.84
CA THR A 359 -30.02 -20.07 9.47
C THR A 359 -30.08 -19.19 8.21
N ASP A 360 -31.13 -19.40 7.37
CA ASP A 360 -31.33 -18.61 6.16
C ASP A 360 -31.48 -17.12 6.47
N SER A 361 -32.13 -16.77 7.57
CA SER A 361 -32.30 -15.40 8.05
C SER A 361 -30.96 -14.73 8.37
N ALA A 362 -30.02 -15.41 9.03
CA ALA A 362 -28.71 -14.89 9.34
C ALA A 362 -27.86 -14.68 8.07
N VAL A 363 -28.00 -15.59 7.09
CA VAL A 363 -27.35 -15.48 5.77
C VAL A 363 -27.90 -14.31 4.97
N ARG A 364 -29.23 -14.12 4.94
CA ARG A 364 -29.85 -12.96 4.29
C ARG A 364 -29.36 -11.63 4.86
N ARG A 365 -29.27 -11.53 6.19
CA ARG A 365 -28.72 -10.33 6.84
C ARG A 365 -27.27 -10.08 6.47
N LEU A 366 -26.45 -11.12 6.41
CA LEU A 366 -25.06 -10.99 6.00
C LEU A 366 -24.94 -10.51 4.54
N LEU A 367 -25.72 -11.12 3.61
CA LEU A 367 -25.76 -10.71 2.20
C LEU A 367 -26.22 -9.27 2.05
N PHE A 368 -27.27 -8.87 2.75
CA PHE A 368 -27.79 -7.51 2.70
C PHE A 368 -26.78 -6.48 3.19
N ASP A 369 -26.13 -6.73 4.33
CA ASP A 369 -25.20 -5.78 4.94
C ASP A 369 -23.86 -5.72 4.19
N ALA A 370 -23.37 -6.84 3.68
CA ALA A 370 -22.13 -6.89 2.89
C ALA A 370 -22.31 -6.40 1.45
N GLY A 371 -23.48 -6.68 0.86
CA GLY A 371 -23.74 -6.33 -0.54
C GLY A 371 -22.72 -6.96 -1.49
N ASP A 372 -22.21 -6.18 -2.44
CA ASP A 372 -21.22 -6.63 -3.42
C ASP A 372 -19.86 -6.99 -2.82
N ASP A 373 -19.59 -6.60 -1.57
CA ASP A 373 -18.34 -6.87 -0.89
C ASP A 373 -18.31 -8.23 -0.16
N ILE A 374 -19.33 -9.08 -0.33
CA ILE A 374 -19.47 -10.36 0.39
C ILE A 374 -18.28 -11.31 0.14
N ASP A 375 -17.78 -11.38 -1.07
CA ASP A 375 -16.67 -12.27 -1.42
C ASP A 375 -15.35 -11.82 -0.77
N ASP A 376 -15.10 -10.50 -0.74
CA ASP A 376 -13.94 -9.92 -0.07
C ASP A 376 -14.06 -10.06 1.47
N LEU A 377 -15.27 -9.93 2.02
CA LEU A 377 -15.53 -10.18 3.45
C LEU A 377 -15.23 -11.64 3.81
N MET A 378 -15.69 -12.59 3.01
CA MET A 378 -15.42 -14.02 3.21
C MET A 378 -13.92 -14.31 3.12
N LEU A 379 -13.22 -13.69 2.15
CA LEU A 379 -11.77 -13.84 2.02
C LEU A 379 -11.02 -13.29 3.25
N LEU A 380 -11.43 -12.13 3.76
CA LEU A 380 -10.88 -11.55 5.00
C LEU A 380 -11.04 -12.51 6.18
N CYS A 381 -12.25 -13.03 6.39
CA CYS A 381 -12.56 -13.92 7.52
C CYS A 381 -11.81 -15.26 7.43
N GLU A 382 -11.71 -15.85 6.25
CA GLU A 382 -10.89 -17.05 6.04
C GLU A 382 -9.40 -16.80 6.30
N SER A 383 -8.93 -15.59 5.96
CA SER A 383 -7.54 -15.17 6.17
C SER A 383 -7.22 -14.94 7.66
N ASP A 384 -8.24 -14.63 8.46
CA ASP A 384 -8.15 -14.46 9.93
C ASP A 384 -7.91 -15.78 10.68
N ILE A 385 -8.11 -16.92 10.01
CA ILE A 385 -7.84 -18.24 10.60
C ILE A 385 -6.33 -18.49 10.65
N THR A 386 -5.68 -18.01 11.72
CA THR A 386 -4.22 -18.12 11.92
C THR A 386 -3.82 -19.18 12.94
N SER A 387 -4.71 -20.15 13.24
CA SER A 387 -4.45 -21.23 14.20
C SER A 387 -3.35 -22.18 13.70
N LYS A 388 -2.45 -22.60 14.59
CA LYS A 388 -1.45 -23.65 14.33
C LYS A 388 -2.05 -25.08 14.40
N ASN A 389 -3.26 -25.24 14.94
CA ASN A 389 -3.93 -26.53 15.02
C ASN A 389 -4.58 -26.86 13.66
N ARG A 390 -4.01 -27.85 12.97
CA ARG A 390 -4.45 -28.28 11.62
C ARG A 390 -5.90 -28.79 11.60
N GLU A 391 -6.36 -29.49 12.65
CA GLU A 391 -7.73 -30.02 12.73
C GLU A 391 -8.74 -28.87 12.85
N LYS A 392 -8.46 -27.89 13.73
CA LYS A 392 -9.30 -26.69 13.84
C LYS A 392 -9.33 -25.90 12.54
N VAL A 393 -8.19 -25.71 11.88
CA VAL A 393 -8.13 -25.00 10.59
C VAL A 393 -8.96 -25.72 9.53
N LYS A 394 -8.88 -27.06 9.47
CA LYS A 394 -9.69 -27.85 8.55
C LYS A 394 -11.19 -27.69 8.84
N GLN A 395 -11.60 -27.84 10.11
CA GLN A 395 -12.98 -27.67 10.51
C GLN A 395 -13.54 -26.27 10.16
N PHE A 396 -12.77 -25.21 10.41
CA PHE A 396 -13.17 -23.87 10.02
C PHE A 396 -13.33 -23.74 8.51
N ARG A 397 -12.40 -24.26 7.70
CA ARG A 397 -12.52 -24.24 6.24
C ARG A 397 -13.76 -24.98 5.74
N ASP A 398 -14.04 -26.17 6.28
CA ASP A 398 -15.22 -26.94 5.91
C ASP A 398 -16.50 -26.16 6.25
N ASN A 399 -16.54 -25.50 7.40
CA ASN A 399 -17.65 -24.66 7.82
C ASN A 399 -17.81 -23.40 6.93
N PHE A 400 -16.71 -22.75 6.54
CA PHE A 400 -16.76 -21.61 5.61
C PHE A 400 -17.27 -22.00 4.22
N GLU A 401 -16.94 -23.20 3.73
CA GLU A 401 -17.51 -23.73 2.47
C GLU A 401 -19.02 -23.96 2.60
N LEU A 402 -19.50 -24.41 3.75
CA LEU A 402 -20.94 -24.50 4.01
C LEU A 402 -21.59 -23.12 3.99
N VAL A 403 -21.00 -22.13 4.63
CA VAL A 403 -21.49 -20.73 4.60
C VAL A 403 -21.52 -20.21 3.17
N ARG A 404 -20.47 -20.43 2.36
CA ARG A 404 -20.41 -20.02 0.94
C ARG A 404 -21.51 -20.69 0.11
N THR A 405 -21.79 -21.95 0.35
CA THR A 405 -22.86 -22.68 -0.35
C THR A 405 -24.21 -22.07 -0.01
N LYS A 406 -24.47 -21.83 1.26
CA LYS A 406 -25.70 -21.17 1.73
C LYS A 406 -25.86 -19.74 1.18
N LEU A 407 -24.77 -18.98 1.12
CA LEU A 407 -24.77 -17.64 0.53
C LEU A 407 -25.22 -17.69 -0.94
N ARG A 408 -24.70 -18.65 -1.72
CA ARG A 408 -25.10 -18.83 -3.14
C ARG A 408 -26.57 -19.26 -3.28
N GLU A 409 -27.00 -20.25 -2.52
CA GLU A 409 -28.38 -20.75 -2.55
C GLU A 409 -29.40 -19.64 -2.23
N ILE A 410 -29.11 -18.82 -1.22
CA ILE A 410 -30.00 -17.71 -0.81
C ILE A 410 -29.97 -16.59 -1.86
N GLU A 411 -28.79 -16.27 -2.41
CA GLU A 411 -28.69 -15.23 -3.45
C GLU A 411 -29.42 -15.62 -4.74
N GLU A 412 -29.29 -16.88 -5.18
CA GLU A 412 -30.01 -17.40 -6.35
C GLU A 412 -31.53 -17.40 -6.13
N LYS A 413 -31.98 -17.68 -4.91
CA LYS A 413 -33.41 -17.73 -4.59
C LYS A 413 -34.03 -16.36 -4.37
N ASP A 414 -33.37 -15.50 -3.62
CA ASP A 414 -33.99 -14.30 -3.02
C ASP A 414 -33.40 -12.98 -3.55
N SER A 415 -32.28 -13.01 -4.31
CA SER A 415 -31.58 -11.82 -4.87
C SER A 415 -31.35 -10.71 -3.84
N ILE A 416 -30.92 -11.07 -2.63
CA ILE A 416 -30.85 -10.19 -1.46
C ILE A 416 -29.70 -9.17 -1.52
N ARG A 417 -28.61 -9.47 -2.24
CA ARG A 417 -27.36 -8.68 -2.22
C ARG A 417 -27.58 -7.17 -2.46
N ASN A 418 -28.40 -6.82 -3.40
CA ASN A 418 -28.72 -5.43 -3.73
C ASN A 418 -30.23 -5.11 -3.56
N MET A 419 -30.87 -5.82 -2.63
CA MET A 419 -32.28 -5.65 -2.35
C MET A 419 -32.59 -4.20 -1.95
N LYS A 420 -33.62 -3.62 -2.59
CA LYS A 420 -34.23 -2.36 -2.15
C LYS A 420 -35.52 -2.68 -1.45
N LEU A 421 -35.80 -1.97 -0.37
CA LEU A 421 -37.09 -2.10 0.30
C LEU A 421 -38.21 -1.67 -0.66
N PRO A 422 -39.34 -2.37 -0.64
CA PRO A 422 -40.47 -2.07 -1.56
C PRO A 422 -41.19 -0.78 -1.20
N ILE A 423 -41.00 -0.30 0.04
CA ILE A 423 -41.64 0.93 0.58
C ILE A 423 -40.54 1.93 0.95
N ARG A 424 -40.81 3.21 0.67
CA ARG A 424 -39.92 4.33 1.02
C ARG A 424 -40.42 5.06 2.26
N GLY A 425 -39.53 5.80 2.94
CA GLY A 425 -39.91 6.59 4.11
C GLY A 425 -40.97 7.66 3.83
N GLU A 426 -40.97 8.22 2.60
CA GLU A 426 -41.98 9.18 2.15
C GLU A 426 -43.38 8.58 2.14
N GLU A 427 -43.53 7.35 1.65
CA GLU A 427 -44.83 6.64 1.61
C GLU A 427 -45.35 6.33 3.03
N ILE A 428 -44.45 6.00 3.96
CA ILE A 428 -44.82 5.81 5.38
C ILE A 428 -45.28 7.14 5.99
N MET A 429 -44.55 8.24 5.72
CA MET A 429 -44.91 9.56 6.22
C MET A 429 -46.28 9.99 5.68
N GLU A 430 -46.56 9.77 4.40
CA GLU A 430 -47.85 10.09 3.78
C GLU A 430 -48.98 9.22 4.34
N THR A 431 -48.75 7.90 4.45
CA THR A 431 -49.79 6.94 4.90
C THR A 431 -50.20 7.18 6.35
N PHE A 432 -49.23 7.49 7.23
CA PHE A 432 -49.49 7.65 8.65
C PHE A 432 -49.53 9.11 9.12
N GLY A 433 -49.38 10.07 8.21
CA GLY A 433 -49.38 11.51 8.54
C GLY A 433 -48.21 11.92 9.45
N LEU A 434 -47.05 11.23 9.32
CA LEU A 434 -45.89 11.45 10.18
C LEU A 434 -44.91 12.44 9.54
N PRO A 435 -44.29 13.34 10.31
CA PRO A 435 -43.14 14.11 9.84
C PRO A 435 -41.90 13.20 9.78
N PRO A 436 -40.79 13.64 9.12
CA PRO A 436 -39.50 12.98 9.20
C PRO A 436 -39.09 12.77 10.67
N SER A 437 -39.13 11.52 11.11
CA SER A 437 -39.05 11.21 12.55
C SER A 437 -38.54 9.79 12.80
N ARG A 438 -38.15 9.53 14.04
CA ARG A 438 -37.67 8.21 14.48
C ARG A 438 -38.66 7.07 14.22
N PRO A 439 -39.99 7.22 14.43
CA PRO A 439 -40.97 6.20 14.08
C PRO A 439 -40.96 5.75 12.61
N VAL A 440 -40.73 6.65 11.66
CA VAL A 440 -40.60 6.29 10.25
C VAL A 440 -39.42 5.32 10.03
N GLY A 441 -38.26 5.59 10.67
CA GLY A 441 -37.12 4.71 10.60
C GLY A 441 -37.33 3.36 11.30
N GLU A 442 -38.14 3.34 12.39
CA GLU A 442 -38.47 2.11 13.12
C GLU A 442 -39.40 1.21 12.26
N ILE A 443 -40.38 1.78 11.55
CA ILE A 443 -41.24 1.03 10.62
C ILE A 443 -40.45 0.46 9.45
N LEU A 444 -39.59 1.27 8.80
CA LEU A 444 -38.72 0.79 7.71
C LEU A 444 -37.80 -0.36 8.19
N SER A 445 -37.26 -0.23 9.40
CA SER A 445 -36.44 -1.26 10.00
C SER A 445 -37.22 -2.55 10.29
N ALA A 446 -38.47 -2.43 10.77
CA ALA A 446 -39.30 -3.59 11.03
C ALA A 446 -39.69 -4.34 9.73
N ILE A 447 -40.02 -3.63 8.67
CA ILE A 447 -40.29 -4.20 7.35
C ILE A 447 -39.03 -4.92 6.82
N LYS A 448 -37.86 -4.26 6.88
CA LYS A 448 -36.60 -4.88 6.50
C LYS A 448 -36.36 -6.18 7.23
N GLU A 449 -36.48 -6.16 8.55
CA GLU A 449 -36.26 -7.36 9.38
C GLU A 449 -37.28 -8.47 9.04
N ALA A 450 -38.53 -8.15 8.77
CA ALA A 450 -39.53 -9.13 8.38
C ALA A 450 -39.22 -9.80 7.02
N ILE A 451 -38.68 -9.03 6.06
CA ILE A 451 -38.24 -9.55 4.77
C ILE A 451 -37.00 -10.44 4.96
N LEU A 452 -35.99 -9.98 5.70
CA LEU A 452 -34.78 -10.75 5.97
C LEU A 452 -35.06 -12.03 6.77
N ASP A 453 -36.07 -12.03 7.63
CA ASP A 453 -36.57 -13.23 8.33
C ASP A 453 -37.34 -14.18 7.41
N GLY A 454 -37.72 -13.74 6.20
CA GLY A 454 -38.55 -14.50 5.28
C GLY A 454 -40.01 -14.60 5.74
N LYS A 455 -40.45 -13.68 6.60
CA LYS A 455 -41.84 -13.63 7.08
C LYS A 455 -42.79 -13.01 6.01
N ILE A 456 -42.24 -12.07 5.25
CA ILE A 456 -42.94 -11.43 4.11
C ILE A 456 -41.98 -11.42 2.90
N PRO A 457 -42.51 -11.52 1.67
CA PRO A 457 -41.74 -11.32 0.45
C PRO A 457 -41.33 -9.85 0.29
N ASN A 458 -40.30 -9.58 -0.55
CA ASN A 458 -39.86 -8.23 -0.87
C ASN A 458 -40.77 -7.61 -1.95
N GLU A 459 -42.03 -7.45 -1.63
CA GLU A 459 -43.07 -6.94 -2.52
C GLU A 459 -43.88 -5.84 -1.80
N TYR A 460 -44.48 -4.93 -2.56
CA TYR A 460 -45.20 -3.76 -2.01
C TYR A 460 -46.43 -4.13 -1.19
N GLU A 461 -47.29 -5.03 -1.70
CA GLU A 461 -48.55 -5.41 -1.05
C GLU A 461 -48.39 -6.02 0.34
N PRO A 462 -47.41 -6.94 0.62
CA PRO A 462 -47.20 -7.51 1.94
C PRO A 462 -46.48 -6.61 2.93
N ALA A 463 -45.77 -5.58 2.47
CA ALA A 463 -44.98 -4.68 3.28
C ALA A 463 -45.79 -3.57 3.92
#